data_8a25348bb00265555fd576667538b8cb
#
_entry.id   8a25348bb00265555fd576667538b8cb
#
_cell.length_a   1.000
_cell.length_b   1.000
_cell.length_c   1.000
_cell.angle_alpha   90.00
_cell.angle_beta   90.00
_cell.angle_gamma   90.00
#
_symmetry.space_group_name_H-M   'P 1'
#
loop_
_entity.id
_entity.type
_entity.pdbx_description
1 polymer ?
#
loop_
_entity_poly.entity_id
_entity_poly.type
_entity_poly.pdbx_seq_one_letter_code
_entity_poly.pdbx_strand_id
1 'polypeptide(L)'
;KDHENGSYGYIFGSDQAPHNAKKAYWTWFLNQETPVAFGAEKFAIEKDIPVVFCRIHKIRRGYYEFEYVDIESNPTATQYGDITANYTAILEKTIAKDPVGWLWTHKRWKRKKPEGMKVHGKPNLV
;
A
#
# COMPACT_ATOMS: atom_id res chain seq x y z
N LYS A 1 11.95 11.40 19.44
CA LYS A 1 12.98 11.37 20.46
C LYS A 1 13.68 10.02 20.37
N ASP A 2 15.00 10.05 20.17
CA ASP A 2 15.99 9.05 20.53
C ASP A 2 16.04 7.77 19.68
N HIS A 3 16.40 7.93 18.39
CA HIS A 3 16.85 6.80 17.55
C HIS A 3 18.31 7.00 17.11
N GLU A 4 19.14 7.56 17.96
CA GLU A 4 20.49 7.97 17.58
C GLU A 4 21.51 6.82 17.46
N ASN A 5 21.19 5.58 17.92
CA ASN A 5 22.18 4.50 17.99
C ASN A 5 21.66 3.10 17.62
N GLY A 6 20.66 2.95 16.74
CA GLY A 6 20.15 1.64 16.37
C GLY A 6 19.51 1.58 14.99
N SER A 7 19.47 0.38 14.40
CA SER A 7 18.65 0.12 13.23
C SER A 7 17.18 0.00 13.65
N TYR A 8 16.30 0.72 13.00
CA TYR A 8 14.86 0.69 13.27
C TYR A 8 14.05 0.68 11.98
N GLY A 9 12.82 0.22 12.07
CA GLY A 9 11.88 0.20 10.96
C GLY A 9 10.51 0.73 11.39
N TYR A 10 9.77 1.22 10.43
CA TYR A 10 8.38 1.68 10.60
C TYR A 10 7.45 0.76 9.82
N ILE A 11 6.31 0.42 10.43
CA ILE A 11 5.30 -0.42 9.81
C ILE A 11 4.05 0.41 9.53
N PHE A 12 3.57 0.35 8.29
CA PHE A 12 2.34 0.99 7.85
C PHE A 12 1.33 -0.05 7.38
N GLY A 13 0.15 -0.08 8.00
CA GLY A 13 -0.98 -0.87 7.53
C GLY A 13 -1.74 -0.12 6.43
N SER A 14 -1.30 -0.24 5.19
CA SER A 14 -1.83 0.52 4.05
C SER A 14 -2.79 -0.29 3.17
N ASP A 15 -3.13 -1.50 3.55
CA ASP A 15 -4.02 -2.42 2.83
C ASP A 15 -5.50 -2.12 3.03
N GLN A 16 -5.85 -1.36 4.06
CA GLN A 16 -7.23 -1.03 4.41
C GLN A 16 -7.65 0.37 3.94
N ALA A 17 -8.95 0.67 4.06
CA ALA A 17 -9.49 1.97 3.67
C ALA A 17 -8.90 3.10 4.54
N PRO A 18 -8.41 4.20 3.94
CA PRO A 18 -7.87 5.32 4.68
C PRO A 18 -8.95 6.04 5.50
N HIS A 19 -8.54 6.71 6.57
CA HIS A 19 -9.46 7.51 7.40
C HIS A 19 -10.02 8.72 6.65
N ASN A 20 -9.21 9.34 5.79
CA ASN A 20 -9.59 10.56 5.07
C ASN A 20 -9.48 10.37 3.56
N ALA A 21 -10.63 10.32 2.89
CA ALA A 21 -10.72 10.17 1.44
C ALA A 21 -10.12 11.36 0.65
N LYS A 22 -10.14 12.57 1.21
CA LYS A 22 -9.61 13.79 0.57
C LYS A 22 -8.08 13.83 0.56
N LYS A 23 -7.43 13.13 1.49
CA LYS A 23 -5.96 13.04 1.60
C LYS A 23 -5.42 11.71 1.07
N ALA A 24 -6.27 10.85 0.52
CA ALA A 24 -5.90 9.57 -0.03
C ALA A 24 -5.38 9.70 -1.46
N TYR A 25 -4.51 8.78 -1.83
CA TYR A 25 -4.15 8.55 -3.23
C TYR A 25 -5.24 7.69 -3.88
N TRP A 26 -5.95 8.22 -4.87
CA TRP A 26 -7.00 7.50 -5.57
C TRP A 26 -6.44 6.79 -6.79
N THR A 27 -6.63 5.49 -6.86
CA THR A 27 -6.17 4.64 -7.97
C THR A 27 -7.18 3.54 -8.28
N TRP A 28 -6.98 2.88 -9.40
CA TRP A 28 -7.66 1.64 -9.72
C TRP A 28 -7.04 0.49 -8.93
N PHE A 29 -7.86 -0.27 -8.22
CA PHE A 29 -7.48 -1.43 -7.45
C PHE A 29 -8.62 -2.47 -7.50
N LEU A 30 -8.33 -3.68 -7.94
CA LEU A 30 -9.31 -4.73 -8.21
C LEU A 30 -10.48 -4.21 -9.07
N ASN A 31 -10.15 -3.47 -10.13
CA ASN A 31 -11.08 -2.86 -11.08
C ASN A 31 -12.10 -1.86 -10.47
N GLN A 32 -11.78 -1.29 -9.31
CA GLN A 32 -12.60 -0.27 -8.65
C GLN A 32 -11.76 0.97 -8.31
N GLU A 33 -12.38 2.15 -8.41
CA GLU A 33 -11.77 3.39 -7.92
C GLU A 33 -11.60 3.31 -6.41
N THR A 34 -10.37 3.31 -5.94
CA THR A 34 -10.04 2.97 -4.55
C THR A 34 -9.15 4.03 -3.92
N PRO A 35 -9.51 4.55 -2.74
CA PRO A 35 -8.61 5.39 -1.97
C PRO A 35 -7.57 4.54 -1.27
N VAL A 36 -6.31 4.91 -1.40
CA VAL A 36 -5.18 4.27 -0.75
C VAL A 36 -4.51 5.24 0.21
N ALA A 37 -4.12 4.75 1.39
CA ALA A 37 -3.45 5.58 2.38
C ALA A 37 -2.08 6.05 1.84
N PHE A 38 -1.85 7.36 1.86
CA PHE A 38 -0.65 7.99 1.32
C PHE A 38 0.46 8.21 2.37
N GLY A 39 0.20 7.85 3.61
CA GLY A 39 1.09 8.15 4.73
C GLY A 39 2.47 7.49 4.63
N ALA A 40 2.55 6.26 4.14
CA ALA A 40 3.81 5.54 3.99
C ALA A 40 4.75 6.23 2.99
N GLU A 41 4.23 6.62 1.82
CA GLU A 41 5.02 7.33 0.81
C GLU A 41 5.48 8.70 1.31
N LYS A 42 4.56 9.48 1.87
CA LYS A 42 4.90 10.78 2.45
C LYS A 42 6.01 10.69 3.49
N PHE A 43 5.90 9.72 4.40
CA PHE A 43 6.88 9.50 5.45
C PHE A 43 8.23 9.05 4.89
N ALA A 44 8.23 8.13 3.92
CA ALA A 44 9.45 7.64 3.28
C ALA A 44 10.23 8.76 2.59
N ILE A 45 9.53 9.63 1.84
CA ILE A 45 10.13 10.80 1.18
C ILE A 45 10.65 11.81 2.20
N GLU A 46 9.87 12.12 3.24
CA GLU A 46 10.23 13.10 4.27
C GLU A 46 11.47 12.69 5.07
N LYS A 47 11.61 11.39 5.34
CA LYS A 47 12.72 10.84 6.14
C LYS A 47 13.83 10.21 5.30
N ASP A 48 13.67 10.16 3.99
CA ASP A 48 14.59 9.48 3.07
C ASP A 48 14.90 8.04 3.47
N ILE A 49 13.82 7.27 3.73
CA ILE A 49 13.91 5.89 4.21
C ILE A 49 13.43 4.94 3.12
N PRO A 50 14.22 3.92 2.74
CA PRO A 50 13.80 2.88 1.79
C PRO A 50 12.49 2.21 2.19
N VAL A 51 11.71 1.81 1.20
CA VAL A 51 10.41 1.18 1.39
C VAL A 51 10.44 -0.26 0.91
N VAL A 52 9.96 -1.16 1.75
CA VAL A 52 9.77 -2.57 1.42
C VAL A 52 8.31 -2.97 1.65
N PHE A 53 7.80 -3.86 0.83
CA PHE A 53 6.49 -4.50 1.03
C PHE A 53 6.68 -5.83 1.74
N CYS A 54 6.00 -6.00 2.86
CA CYS A 54 6.00 -7.27 3.59
C CYS A 54 4.81 -8.12 3.12
N ARG A 55 5.09 -9.19 2.39
CA ARG A 55 4.12 -10.18 1.96
C ARG A 55 4.09 -11.32 2.96
N ILE A 56 2.89 -11.72 3.35
CA ILE A 56 2.68 -12.83 4.30
C ILE A 56 2.12 -14.01 3.53
N HIS A 57 2.84 -15.12 3.57
CA HIS A 57 2.42 -16.40 2.99
C HIS A 57 1.97 -17.35 4.09
N LYS A 58 0.77 -17.89 3.97
CA LYS A 58 0.32 -18.97 4.83
C LYS A 58 0.81 -20.30 4.27
N ILE A 59 1.73 -20.95 4.96
CA ILE A 59 2.23 -22.28 4.58
C ILE A 59 1.23 -23.37 4.97
N ARG A 60 0.77 -23.32 6.23
CA ARG A 60 -0.28 -24.18 6.79
C ARG A 60 -0.87 -23.49 8.02
N ARG A 61 -1.90 -24.06 8.61
CA ARG A 61 -2.52 -23.52 9.83
C ARG A 61 -1.48 -23.29 10.93
N GLY A 62 -1.35 -22.03 11.37
CA GLY A 62 -0.41 -21.62 12.43
C GLY A 62 1.04 -21.39 11.94
N TYR A 63 1.34 -21.56 10.65
CA TYR A 63 2.68 -21.34 10.09
C TYR A 63 2.62 -20.34 8.94
N TYR A 64 3.42 -19.29 9.06
CA TYR A 64 3.47 -18.20 8.10
C TYR A 64 4.92 -17.87 7.74
N GLU A 65 5.11 -17.42 6.53
CA GLU A 65 6.39 -16.94 6.00
C GLU A 65 6.24 -15.47 5.61
N PHE A 66 7.26 -14.69 5.91
CA PHE A 66 7.34 -13.28 5.54
C PHE A 66 8.33 -13.12 4.39
N GLU A 67 7.86 -12.54 3.29
CA GLU A 67 8.68 -12.16 2.14
C GLU A 67 8.74 -10.64 2.08
N TYR A 68 9.96 -10.10 2.00
CA TYR A 68 10.17 -8.66 1.83
C TYR A 68 10.46 -8.37 0.37
N VAL A 69 9.66 -7.51 -0.25
CA VAL A 69 9.79 -7.09 -1.63
C VAL A 69 10.20 -5.63 -1.65
N ASP A 70 11.33 -5.33 -2.29
CA ASP A 70 11.79 -3.95 -2.43
C ASP A 70 10.81 -3.15 -3.27
N ILE A 71 10.36 -2.02 -2.74
CA ILE A 71 9.50 -1.05 -3.42
C ILE A 71 10.35 0.09 -3.96
N GLU A 72 11.11 0.73 -3.09
CA GLU A 72 11.89 1.91 -3.45
C GLU A 72 13.07 2.09 -2.49
N SER A 73 14.27 2.17 -3.03
CA SER A 73 15.50 2.39 -2.27
C SER A 73 15.89 3.87 -2.17
N ASN A 74 15.37 4.71 -3.06
CA ASN A 74 15.66 6.14 -3.11
C ASN A 74 14.36 6.96 -3.21
N PRO A 75 13.58 7.05 -2.13
CA PRO A 75 12.25 7.65 -2.15
C PRO A 75 12.23 9.13 -2.54
N THR A 76 13.30 9.86 -2.25
CA THR A 76 13.41 11.29 -2.62
C THR A 76 13.55 11.53 -4.12
N ALA A 77 13.92 10.53 -4.90
CA ALA A 77 14.00 10.59 -6.37
C ALA A 77 12.68 10.22 -7.07
N THR A 78 11.64 9.84 -6.33
CA THR A 78 10.36 9.42 -6.90
C THR A 78 9.42 10.60 -7.13
N GLN A 79 8.43 10.39 -8.00
CA GLN A 79 7.32 11.32 -8.21
C GLN A 79 6.14 10.96 -7.29
N TYR A 80 5.22 11.92 -7.13
CA TYR A 80 4.00 11.74 -6.35
C TYR A 80 3.22 10.50 -6.78
N GLY A 81 3.04 9.59 -5.86
CA GLY A 81 2.25 8.38 -6.05
C GLY A 81 3.03 7.16 -6.54
N ASP A 82 4.30 7.29 -6.90
CA ASP A 82 5.09 6.16 -7.43
C ASP A 82 5.20 5.01 -6.42
N ILE A 83 5.54 5.32 -5.18
CA ILE A 83 5.66 4.32 -4.11
C ILE A 83 4.31 3.69 -3.81
N THR A 84 3.27 4.52 -3.69
CA THR A 84 1.90 4.08 -3.41
C THR A 84 1.34 3.22 -4.53
N ALA A 85 1.57 3.59 -5.80
CA ALA A 85 1.16 2.79 -6.94
C ALA A 85 1.88 1.43 -6.98
N ASN A 86 3.19 1.41 -6.69
CA ASN A 86 3.98 0.18 -6.70
C ASN A 86 3.49 -0.83 -5.65
N TYR A 87 3.35 -0.43 -4.39
CA TYR A 87 2.87 -1.38 -3.39
C TYR A 87 1.42 -1.80 -3.61
N THR A 88 0.57 -0.91 -4.14
CA THR A 88 -0.81 -1.24 -4.48
C THR A 88 -0.88 -2.29 -5.59
N ALA A 89 -0.03 -2.18 -6.60
CA ALA A 89 0.07 -3.18 -7.67
C ALA A 89 0.57 -4.54 -7.16
N ILE A 90 1.53 -4.55 -6.23
CA ILE A 90 2.02 -5.80 -5.60
C ILE A 90 0.91 -6.43 -4.76
N LEU A 91 0.18 -5.63 -3.97
CA LEU A 91 -0.94 -6.10 -3.18
C LEU A 91 -2.04 -6.71 -4.06
N GLU A 92 -2.41 -6.04 -5.16
CA GLU A 92 -3.40 -6.54 -6.11
C GLU A 92 -3.01 -7.90 -6.70
N LYS A 93 -1.75 -8.04 -7.15
CA LYS A 93 -1.22 -9.32 -7.65
C LYS A 93 -1.20 -10.40 -6.56
N THR A 94 -0.91 -10.04 -5.33
CA THR A 94 -0.90 -10.96 -4.19
C THR A 94 -2.30 -11.49 -3.92
N ILE A 95 -3.31 -10.62 -3.93
CA ILE A 95 -4.73 -10.99 -3.75
C ILE A 95 -5.21 -11.85 -4.92
N ALA A 96 -4.86 -11.50 -6.15
CA ALA A 96 -5.25 -12.27 -7.33
C ALA A 96 -4.67 -13.70 -7.31
N LYS A 97 -3.47 -13.87 -6.76
CA LYS A 97 -2.82 -15.18 -6.61
C LYS A 97 -3.43 -16.02 -5.48
N ASP A 98 -3.75 -15.41 -4.36
CA ASP A 98 -4.36 -16.07 -3.19
C ASP A 98 -5.47 -15.20 -2.59
N PRO A 99 -6.67 -15.20 -3.19
CA PRO A 99 -7.76 -14.36 -2.74
C PRO A 99 -8.31 -14.77 -1.37
N VAL A 100 -8.09 -15.98 -0.93
CA VAL A 100 -8.57 -16.49 0.38
C VAL A 100 -7.86 -15.79 1.54
N GLY A 101 -6.60 -15.40 1.35
CA GLY A 101 -5.80 -14.70 2.36
C GLY A 101 -6.20 -13.24 2.61
N TRP A 102 -7.03 -12.66 1.73
CA TRP A 102 -7.46 -11.26 1.86
C TRP A 102 -8.64 -11.10 2.83
N LEU A 103 -8.61 -10.02 3.62
CA LEU A 103 -9.67 -9.73 4.60
C LEU A 103 -10.90 -9.11 3.91
N TRP A 104 -11.68 -9.93 3.23
CA TRP A 104 -12.90 -9.51 2.51
C TRP A 104 -14.00 -8.93 3.39
N THR A 105 -14.01 -9.21 4.69
CA THR A 105 -14.97 -8.65 5.64
C THR A 105 -14.72 -7.18 5.95
N HIS A 106 -13.52 -6.66 5.65
CA HIS A 106 -13.24 -5.24 5.74
C HIS A 106 -13.93 -4.49 4.60
N LYS A 107 -14.70 -3.44 4.94
CA LYS A 107 -15.38 -2.58 3.97
C LYS A 107 -14.36 -1.67 3.26
N ARG A 108 -13.59 -2.23 2.30
CA ARG A 108 -12.49 -1.56 1.60
C ARG A 108 -12.97 -0.31 0.85
N TRP A 109 -14.13 -0.38 0.21
CA TRP A 109 -14.71 0.68 -0.62
C TRP A 109 -15.80 1.50 0.10
N LYS A 110 -15.69 1.67 1.40
CA LYS A 110 -16.64 2.46 2.20
C LYS A 110 -16.53 3.98 1.99
N ARG A 111 -15.44 4.46 1.41
CA ARG A 111 -15.22 5.88 1.17
C ARG A 111 -15.67 6.26 -0.23
N LYS A 112 -16.46 7.33 -0.33
CA LYS A 112 -16.84 7.91 -1.63
C LYS A 112 -15.75 8.86 -2.10
N LYS A 113 -15.49 8.83 -3.40
CA LYS A 113 -14.54 9.74 -4.03
C LYS A 113 -15.07 11.18 -3.96
N PRO A 114 -14.27 12.12 -3.47
CA PRO A 114 -14.62 13.55 -3.55
C PRO A 114 -14.76 13.99 -5.01
N GLU A 115 -15.68 14.93 -5.25
CA GLU A 115 -15.86 15.53 -6.57
C GLU A 115 -14.56 16.17 -7.07
N GLY A 116 -14.24 16.01 -8.34
CA GLY A 116 -13.02 16.54 -8.96
C GLY A 116 -11.72 15.79 -8.62
N MET A 117 -11.78 14.76 -7.76
CA MET A 117 -10.60 13.98 -7.40
C MET A 117 -10.13 13.10 -8.57
N LYS A 118 -8.85 13.25 -8.95
CA LYS A 118 -8.22 12.43 -9.99
C LYS A 118 -8.03 10.99 -9.51
N VAL A 119 -8.31 10.03 -10.39
CA VAL A 119 -7.96 8.62 -10.19
C VAL A 119 -6.75 8.31 -11.07
N HIS A 120 -5.73 7.75 -10.47
CA HIS A 120 -4.48 7.42 -11.15
C HIS A 120 -4.53 5.99 -11.72
N GLY A 121 -3.73 5.75 -12.76
CA GLY A 121 -3.67 4.44 -13.42
C GLY A 121 -4.89 4.16 -14.30
N LYS A 122 -5.07 2.90 -14.63
CA LYS A 122 -6.19 2.37 -15.46
C LYS A 122 -6.72 1.09 -14.82
N PRO A 123 -8.00 0.77 -15.01
CA PRO A 123 -8.51 -0.54 -14.59
C PRO A 123 -7.79 -1.65 -15.35
N ASN A 124 -7.48 -2.73 -14.64
CA ASN A 124 -6.99 -3.94 -15.25
C ASN A 124 -8.18 -4.67 -15.91
N LEU A 125 -8.46 -4.29 -17.15
CA LEU A 125 -9.44 -5.01 -17.96
C LEU A 125 -8.82 -6.35 -18.36
N VAL A 126 -9.26 -7.38 -17.70
CA VAL A 126 -8.97 -8.76 -18.12
C VAL A 126 -9.98 -9.17 -19.16
#